data_075abc910a3efe9d3157e1a8404f11f4
#
_entry.id   075abc910a3efe9d3157e1a8404f11f4
#
_cell.length_a   1.000
_cell.length_b   1.000
_cell.length_c   1.000
_cell.angle_alpha   90.00
_cell.angle_beta   90.00
_cell.angle_gamma   90.00
#
_symmetry.space_group_name_H-M   'P 1'
#
loop_
_entity.id
_entity.type
_entity.pdbx_description
1 polymer ?
#
loop_
_entity_poly.entity_id
_entity_poly.type
_entity_poly.pdbx_seq_one_letter_code
_entity_poly.pdbx_strand_id
1 'polypeptide(L)'
;MLCAHTIRRLKPGTFDQFTASFGPPEGADPGGWVRYHVLRSLGDEDVVITFGFFDGSLGEMERSQNDLGYAEQKAAIDPLVDEVLANGVYEIVVSKTVDTAAA
;
A
#
# COMPACT_ATOMS: atom_id res chain seq x y z
N MET A 1 15.77 0.60 -1.32
CA MET A 1 14.37 0.98 -1.03
C MET A 1 13.43 0.13 -1.85
N LEU A 2 12.54 -0.56 -1.22
CA LEU A 2 11.53 -1.38 -1.88
C LEU A 2 10.19 -0.66 -1.92
N CYS A 3 9.36 -1.03 -2.90
CA CYS A 3 7.99 -0.56 -3.00
C CYS A 3 7.05 -1.78 -3.11
N ALA A 4 6.20 -1.97 -2.12
CA ALA A 4 5.11 -2.93 -2.18
C ALA A 4 3.92 -2.25 -2.85
N HIS A 5 3.38 -2.85 -3.90
CA HIS A 5 2.40 -2.20 -4.78
C HIS A 5 1.27 -3.16 -5.10
N THR A 6 0.03 -2.71 -4.97
CA THR A 6 -1.14 -3.49 -5.31
C THR A 6 -2.19 -2.60 -5.97
N ILE A 7 -2.77 -3.07 -7.07
CA ILE A 7 -3.92 -2.45 -7.72
C ILE A 7 -5.11 -3.37 -7.51
N ARG A 8 -6.20 -2.83 -6.96
CA ARG A 8 -7.42 -3.58 -6.66
C ARG A 8 -8.63 -2.90 -7.26
N ARG A 9 -9.57 -3.70 -7.74
CA ARG A 9 -10.95 -3.25 -7.98
C ARG A 9 -11.75 -3.62 -6.75
N LEU A 10 -12.35 -2.64 -6.11
CA LEU A 10 -13.19 -2.84 -4.94
C LEU A 10 -14.63 -3.13 -5.37
N LYS A 11 -15.37 -3.79 -4.49
CA LYS A 11 -16.82 -3.85 -4.64
C LYS A 11 -17.39 -2.44 -4.57
N PRO A 12 -18.43 -2.12 -5.35
CA PRO A 12 -18.97 -0.77 -5.39
C PRO A 12 -19.32 -0.20 -4.01
N GLY A 13 -18.91 1.04 -3.78
CA GLY A 13 -19.25 1.76 -2.55
C GLY A 13 -18.45 1.37 -1.31
N THR A 14 -17.35 0.60 -1.44
CA THR A 14 -16.58 0.14 -0.27
C THR A 14 -15.27 0.90 -0.06
N PHE A 15 -15.02 1.97 -0.80
CA PHE A 15 -13.75 2.69 -0.72
C PHE A 15 -13.45 3.21 0.69
N ASP A 16 -14.41 3.85 1.34
CA ASP A 16 -14.19 4.41 2.68
C ASP A 16 -13.94 3.32 3.70
N GLN A 17 -14.65 2.20 3.60
CA GLN A 17 -14.44 1.04 4.44
C GLN A 17 -13.05 0.43 4.21
N PHE A 18 -12.61 0.37 2.95
CA PHE A 18 -11.28 -0.10 2.61
C PHE A 18 -10.20 0.78 3.23
N THR A 19 -10.29 2.10 3.07
CA THR A 19 -9.29 3.02 3.62
C THR A 19 -9.23 2.98 5.14
N ALA A 20 -10.37 2.79 5.79
CA ALA A 20 -10.43 2.66 7.25
C ALA A 20 -9.76 1.38 7.75
N SER A 21 -9.71 0.34 6.92
CA SER A 21 -9.14 -0.97 7.29
C SER A 21 -7.70 -1.16 6.80
N PHE A 22 -7.21 -0.28 5.93
CA PHE A 22 -5.87 -0.40 5.34
C PHE A 22 -4.84 0.34 6.18
N GLY A 23 -3.66 -0.25 6.29
CA GLY A 23 -2.51 0.32 6.99
C GLY A 23 -2.22 -0.37 8.32
N PRO A 24 -1.03 -0.12 8.88
CA PRO A 24 -0.66 -0.70 10.17
C PRO A 24 -1.51 -0.13 11.30
N PRO A 25 -1.62 -0.86 12.43
CA PRO A 25 -2.29 -0.31 13.61
C PRO A 25 -1.67 1.00 14.06
N GLU A 26 -2.52 1.91 14.53
CA GLU A 26 -2.06 3.20 15.07
C GLU A 26 -1.11 2.97 16.24
N GLY A 27 0.01 3.70 16.24
CA GLY A 27 1.02 3.59 17.30
C GLY A 27 1.95 2.38 17.18
N ALA A 28 1.80 1.53 16.16
CA ALA A 28 2.71 0.42 15.93
C ALA A 28 4.09 0.91 15.48
N ASP A 29 5.14 0.14 15.84
CA ASP A 29 6.49 0.40 15.34
C ASP A 29 6.50 0.13 13.83
N PRO A 30 6.84 1.12 13.00
CA PRO A 30 6.82 0.93 11.55
C PRO A 30 7.88 -0.04 11.02
N GLY A 31 8.89 -0.40 11.82
CA GLY A 31 10.01 -1.21 11.35
C GLY A 31 10.77 -0.45 10.27
N GLY A 32 10.87 -0.99 9.08
CA GLY A 32 11.52 -0.32 7.95
C GLY A 32 10.56 0.46 7.04
N TRP A 33 9.26 0.49 7.34
CA TRP A 33 8.30 1.23 6.54
C TRP A 33 8.49 2.73 6.70
N VAL A 34 8.61 3.43 5.57
CA VAL A 34 8.84 4.88 5.53
C VAL A 34 7.51 5.62 5.41
N ARG A 35 6.66 5.18 4.49
CA ARG A 35 5.32 5.73 4.26
C ARG A 35 4.52 4.83 3.33
N TYR A 36 3.22 5.05 3.27
CA TYR A 36 2.36 4.39 2.29
C TYR A 36 1.36 5.38 1.72
N HIS A 37 0.81 5.04 0.56
CA HIS A 37 -0.20 5.82 -0.13
C HIS A 37 -1.37 4.95 -0.53
N VAL A 38 -2.55 5.53 -0.48
CA VAL A 38 -3.76 4.96 -1.07
C VAL A 38 -4.21 5.94 -2.15
N LEU A 39 -4.24 5.49 -3.39
CA LEU A 39 -4.65 6.29 -4.54
C LEU A 39 -5.98 5.79 -5.07
N ARG A 40 -6.83 6.71 -5.48
CA ARG A 40 -8.10 6.40 -6.12
C ARG A 40 -8.04 6.84 -7.57
N SER A 41 -8.47 5.96 -8.49
CA SER A 41 -8.53 6.32 -9.91
C SER A 41 -9.57 7.42 -10.13
N LEU A 42 -9.21 8.42 -10.93
CA LEU A 42 -10.15 9.45 -11.35
C LEU A 42 -11.11 8.93 -12.42
N GLY A 43 -10.71 7.88 -13.14
CA GLY A 43 -11.53 7.29 -14.20
C GLY A 43 -12.46 6.18 -13.73
N ASP A 44 -12.19 5.58 -12.57
CA ASP A 44 -12.99 4.50 -11.98
C ASP A 44 -12.87 4.56 -10.47
N GLU A 45 -13.94 5.01 -9.80
CA GLU A 45 -13.92 5.23 -8.35
C GLU A 45 -13.74 3.97 -7.52
N ASP A 46 -13.94 2.78 -8.12
CA ASP A 46 -13.75 1.50 -7.44
C ASP A 46 -12.34 0.94 -7.63
N VAL A 47 -11.50 1.56 -8.45
CA VAL A 47 -10.11 1.15 -8.61
C VAL A 47 -9.23 1.92 -7.66
N VAL A 48 -8.51 1.18 -6.82
CA VAL A 48 -7.61 1.74 -5.81
C VAL A 48 -6.21 1.17 -5.99
N ILE A 49 -5.20 2.02 -5.83
CA ILE A 49 -3.80 1.61 -5.83
C ILE A 49 -3.24 1.88 -4.45
N THR A 50 -2.64 0.86 -3.85
CA THR A 50 -1.90 1.02 -2.59
C THR A 50 -0.42 0.74 -2.84
N PHE A 51 0.45 1.58 -2.28
CA PHE A 51 1.87 1.29 -2.29
C PHE A 51 2.54 1.85 -1.04
N GLY A 52 3.53 1.11 -0.57
CA GLY A 52 4.32 1.50 0.58
C GLY A 52 5.80 1.40 0.28
N PHE A 53 6.59 2.29 0.87
CA PHE A 53 8.04 2.30 0.73
C PHE A 53 8.66 1.68 1.97
N PHE A 54 9.59 0.74 1.74
CA PHE A 54 10.27 0.01 2.81
C PHE A 54 11.78 0.15 2.65
N ASP A 55 12.45 0.57 3.73
CA ASP A 55 13.90 0.65 3.79
C ASP A 55 14.44 -0.62 4.45
N GLY A 56 14.94 -1.52 3.63
CA GLY A 56 15.45 -2.81 4.07
C GLY A 56 15.37 -3.87 3.00
N SER A 57 15.66 -5.12 3.37
CA SER A 57 15.60 -6.27 2.48
C SER A 57 14.19 -6.83 2.37
N LEU A 58 13.96 -7.69 1.37
CA LEU A 58 12.68 -8.39 1.24
C LEU A 58 12.34 -9.22 2.48
N GLY A 59 13.33 -9.93 3.04
CA GLY A 59 13.12 -10.72 4.25
C GLY A 59 12.75 -9.87 5.45
N GLU A 60 13.37 -8.70 5.59
CA GLU A 60 13.02 -7.74 6.63
C GLU A 60 11.59 -7.19 6.44
N MET A 61 11.20 -6.91 5.19
CA MET A 61 9.84 -6.49 4.88
C MET A 61 8.82 -7.56 5.29
N GLU A 62 9.06 -8.80 4.95
CA GLU A 62 8.16 -9.91 5.30
C GLU A 62 8.01 -10.07 6.82
N ARG A 63 9.11 -9.95 7.55
CA ARG A 63 9.07 -9.98 9.03
C ARG A 63 8.26 -8.82 9.58
N SER A 64 8.47 -7.62 9.06
CA SER A 64 7.72 -6.42 9.47
C SER A 64 6.23 -6.57 9.19
N GLN A 65 5.86 -7.11 8.05
CA GLN A 65 4.45 -7.38 7.72
C GLN A 65 3.81 -8.33 8.73
N ASN A 66 4.52 -9.39 9.12
CA ASN A 66 4.01 -10.31 10.14
C ASN A 66 3.85 -9.62 11.50
N ASP A 67 4.84 -8.84 11.90
CA ASP A 67 4.82 -8.11 13.18
C ASP A 67 3.71 -7.07 13.25
N LEU A 68 3.35 -6.47 12.11
CA LEU A 68 2.30 -5.45 12.02
C LEU A 68 0.90 -6.02 11.80
N GLY A 69 0.75 -7.35 11.78
CA GLY A 69 -0.57 -7.97 11.64
C GLY A 69 -1.10 -7.96 10.21
N TYR A 70 -0.22 -8.14 9.23
CA TYR A 70 -0.62 -8.12 7.81
C TYR A 70 -1.73 -9.13 7.49
N ALA A 71 -1.70 -10.33 8.08
CA ALA A 71 -2.71 -11.35 7.83
C ALA A 71 -4.10 -10.90 8.30
N GLU A 72 -4.18 -10.25 9.45
CA GLU A 72 -5.43 -9.73 9.99
C GLU A 72 -5.95 -8.57 9.14
N GLN A 73 -5.07 -7.68 8.70
CA GLN A 73 -5.43 -6.58 7.80
C GLN A 73 -5.96 -7.12 6.48
N LYS A 74 -5.27 -8.10 5.89
CA LYS A 74 -5.69 -8.75 4.66
C LYS A 74 -7.07 -9.40 4.82
N ALA A 75 -7.32 -10.08 5.92
CA ALA A 75 -8.62 -10.68 6.21
C ALA A 75 -9.73 -9.63 6.31
N ALA A 76 -9.43 -8.44 6.78
CA ALA A 76 -10.40 -7.34 6.87
C ALA A 76 -10.71 -6.70 5.51
N ILE A 77 -9.73 -6.61 4.61
CA ILE A 77 -9.91 -5.95 3.32
C ILE A 77 -10.36 -6.90 2.21
N ASP A 78 -9.99 -8.16 2.24
CA ASP A 78 -10.33 -9.13 1.18
C ASP A 78 -11.83 -9.18 0.84
N PRO A 79 -12.77 -9.13 1.80
CA PRO A 79 -14.20 -9.13 1.49
C PRO A 79 -14.65 -7.89 0.69
N LEU A 80 -13.88 -6.81 0.70
CA LEU A 80 -14.19 -5.57 0.00
C LEU A 80 -13.64 -5.56 -1.42
N VAL A 81 -12.78 -6.52 -1.77
CA VAL A 81 -12.08 -6.57 -3.05
C VAL A 81 -12.83 -7.48 -4.00
N ASP A 82 -13.15 -6.95 -5.18
CA ASP A 82 -13.74 -7.72 -6.27
C ASP A 82 -12.65 -8.45 -7.06
N GLU A 83 -11.56 -7.76 -7.36
CA GLU A 83 -10.46 -8.32 -8.16
C GLU A 83 -9.14 -7.65 -7.79
N VAL A 84 -8.06 -8.43 -7.70
CA VAL A 84 -6.70 -7.93 -7.63
C VAL A 84 -6.15 -7.83 -9.05
N LEU A 85 -5.89 -6.61 -9.52
CA LEU A 85 -5.45 -6.37 -10.90
C LEU A 85 -3.94 -6.51 -11.05
N ALA A 86 -3.19 -6.15 -10.02
CA ALA A 86 -1.73 -6.30 -9.98
C ALA A 86 -1.27 -6.33 -8.53
N ASN A 87 -0.19 -7.07 -8.28
CA ASN A 87 0.42 -7.16 -6.95
C ASN A 87 1.90 -7.53 -7.10
N GLY A 88 2.76 -6.83 -6.39
CA GLY A 88 4.18 -7.15 -6.43
C GLY A 88 5.02 -6.26 -5.51
N VAL A 89 6.27 -6.65 -5.36
CA VAL A 89 7.29 -5.88 -4.67
C VAL A 89 8.36 -5.50 -5.68
N TYR A 90 8.70 -4.22 -5.72
CA TYR A 90 9.61 -3.66 -6.71
C TYR A 90 10.75 -2.95 -6.00
N GLU A 91 11.92 -2.96 -6.64
CA GLU A 91 13.06 -2.16 -6.20
C GLU A 91 12.96 -0.76 -6.83
N ILE A 92 13.15 0.28 -6.01
CA ILE A 92 13.24 1.63 -6.54
C ILE A 92 14.64 1.81 -7.13
N VAL A 93 14.70 1.88 -8.46
CA VAL A 93 15.96 2.00 -9.20
C VAL A 93 16.38 3.46 -9.37
N VAL A 94 15.41 4.34 -9.60
CA VAL A 94 15.65 5.77 -9.77
C VAL A 94 14.60 6.52 -8.96
N SER A 95 15.05 7.46 -8.14
CA SER A 95 14.18 8.34 -7.40
C SER A 95 14.76 9.75 -7.47
N LYS A 96 13.99 10.69 -8.03
CA LYS A 96 14.42 12.07 -8.22
C LYS A 96 13.29 13.00 -7.84
N THR A 97 13.63 14.09 -7.17
CA THR A 97 12.70 15.18 -6.94
C THR A 97 12.69 16.08 -8.18
N VAL A 98 11.51 16.38 -8.67
CA VAL A 98 11.34 17.33 -9.76
C VAL A 98 11.53 18.73 -9.18
N ASP A 99 12.52 19.46 -9.72
CA ASP A 99 12.82 20.81 -9.28
C ASP A 99 11.91 21.80 -10.00
N THR A 100 11.08 22.49 -9.23
CA THR A 100 10.21 23.56 -9.74
C THR A 100 10.68 24.94 -9.34
N ALA A 101 11.83 25.04 -8.70
CA ALA A 101 12.33 26.29 -8.14
C ALA A 101 12.69 27.34 -9.23
N ALA A 102 12.82 26.89 -10.46
CA ALA A 102 13.05 27.81 -11.60
C ALA A 102 11.84 28.70 -11.89
N ALA A 103 10.73 28.34 -11.28
CA ALA A 103 9.53 29.15 -11.42
C ALA A 103 9.69 30.49 -10.74
#